data_165aba13b5f46f8a1b7f7364155882b7
#
_entry.id   165aba13b5f46f8a1b7f7364155882b7
#
_cell.length_a   1.000
_cell.length_b   1.000
_cell.length_c   1.000
_cell.angle_alpha   90.00
_cell.angle_beta   90.00
_cell.angle_gamma   90.00
#
_symmetry.space_group_name_H-M   'P 1'
#
loop_
_entity.id
_entity.type
_entity.pdbx_description
1 polymer ?
#
loop_
_entity_poly.entity_id
_entity_poly.type
_entity_poly.pdbx_seq_one_letter_code
_entity_poly.pdbx_strand_id
1 'polypeptide(L)'
;MSVKVLAQKFSSLTTMIALIVLMIIITCINPNFMTANNLLNLLLQVTANGFIAFGMTFVILTSGIDLSVGAILALSSAVSVGFIAQGMPLPLAVLCALIIGAFLGAINGALIAYGKLAPFIVPLPTQLFYPGATLVLLTVIQLLNTWMAIS
;
A
#
# COMPACT_ATOMS: atom_id res chain seq x y z
N MET A 1 34.05 -4.00 25.30
CA MET A 1 32.78 -3.97 24.53
C MET A 1 32.02 -2.73 25.00
N SER A 2 31.76 -1.74 24.10
CA SER A 2 31.23 -0.43 24.51
C SER A 2 29.80 -0.57 25.03
N VAL A 3 29.45 0.16 26.11
CA VAL A 3 28.13 0.21 26.73
C VAL A 3 27.01 0.52 25.68
N LYS A 4 27.35 1.30 24.62
CA LYS A 4 26.47 1.60 23.50
C LYS A 4 26.07 0.37 22.68
N VAL A 5 26.99 -0.59 22.47
CA VAL A 5 26.73 -1.83 21.72
C VAL A 5 25.82 -2.77 22.52
N LEU A 6 26.03 -2.84 23.83
CA LEU A 6 25.16 -3.56 24.76
C LEU A 6 23.74 -2.93 24.77
N ALA A 7 23.62 -1.62 24.89
CA ALA A 7 22.33 -0.92 24.89
C ALA A 7 21.54 -1.13 23.59
N GLN A 8 22.20 -1.11 22.42
CA GLN A 8 21.55 -1.41 21.14
C GLN A 8 21.07 -2.87 21.03
N LYS A 9 21.86 -3.82 21.53
CA LYS A 9 21.48 -5.24 21.54
C LYS A 9 20.30 -5.51 22.47
N PHE A 10 20.26 -4.84 23.63
CA PHE A 10 19.11 -4.89 24.55
C PHE A 10 17.85 -4.25 23.96
N SER A 11 17.99 -3.14 23.23
CA SER A 11 16.87 -2.48 22.56
C SER A 11 16.18 -3.41 21.53
N SER A 12 16.96 -4.11 20.70
CA SER A 12 16.40 -5.05 19.72
C SER A 12 15.71 -6.26 20.38
N LEU A 13 16.30 -6.78 21.46
CA LEU A 13 15.70 -7.88 22.23
C LEU A 13 14.42 -7.44 22.93
N THR A 14 14.37 -6.23 23.47
CA THR A 14 13.16 -5.68 24.09
C THR A 14 12.00 -5.58 23.12
N THR A 15 12.26 -5.13 21.89
CA THR A 15 11.23 -5.05 20.84
C THR A 15 10.72 -6.44 20.45
N MET A 16 11.61 -7.42 20.29
CA MET A 16 11.20 -8.81 20.01
C MET A 16 10.38 -9.42 21.15
N ILE A 17 10.80 -9.22 22.40
CA ILE A 17 10.07 -9.70 23.58
C ILE A 17 8.70 -9.03 23.65
N ALA A 18 8.63 -7.72 23.45
CA ALA A 18 7.35 -6.98 23.41
C ALA A 18 6.41 -7.51 22.34
N LEU A 19 6.92 -7.81 21.14
CA LEU A 19 6.13 -8.40 20.06
C LEU A 19 5.58 -9.79 20.44
N ILE A 20 6.44 -10.66 20.98
CA ILE A 20 6.04 -12.01 21.41
C ILE A 20 4.99 -11.95 22.50
N VAL A 21 5.19 -11.11 23.51
CA VAL A 21 4.21 -10.91 24.59
C VAL A 21 2.88 -10.42 24.04
N LEU A 22 2.91 -9.45 23.10
CA LEU A 22 1.70 -8.95 22.45
C LEU A 22 0.98 -10.06 21.69
N MET A 23 1.70 -10.88 20.93
CA MET A 23 1.14 -12.01 20.18
C MET A 23 0.46 -13.02 21.14
N ILE A 24 1.09 -13.33 22.28
CA ILE A 24 0.53 -14.23 23.30
C ILE A 24 -0.76 -13.63 23.87
N ILE A 25 -0.74 -12.36 24.25
CA ILE A 25 -1.92 -11.66 24.82
C ILE A 25 -3.07 -11.70 23.81
N ILE A 26 -2.82 -11.34 22.54
CA ILE A 26 -3.86 -11.33 21.51
C ILE A 26 -4.41 -12.74 21.27
N THR A 27 -3.55 -13.76 21.27
CA THR A 27 -3.98 -15.16 21.10
C THR A 27 -4.86 -15.64 22.25
N CYS A 28 -4.56 -15.22 23.48
CA CYS A 28 -5.40 -15.54 24.65
C CYS A 28 -6.77 -14.86 24.60
N ILE A 29 -6.85 -13.64 24.06
CA ILE A 29 -8.10 -12.88 23.92
C ILE A 29 -8.92 -13.39 22.73
N ASN A 30 -8.25 -13.68 21.61
CA ASN A 30 -8.89 -14.14 20.38
C ASN A 30 -8.16 -15.38 19.81
N PRO A 31 -8.69 -16.60 20.06
CA PRO A 31 -8.09 -17.83 19.58
C PRO A 31 -7.95 -17.92 18.04
N ASN A 32 -8.78 -17.15 17.29
CA ASN A 32 -8.69 -17.09 15.84
C ASN A 32 -7.43 -16.38 15.33
N PHE A 33 -6.71 -15.67 16.20
CA PHE A 33 -5.51 -14.91 15.81
C PHE A 33 -4.44 -15.82 15.21
N MET A 34 -4.21 -17.01 15.79
CA MET A 34 -3.18 -17.97 15.34
C MET A 34 -3.71 -19.00 14.34
N THR A 35 -4.90 -18.81 13.77
CA THR A 35 -5.40 -19.70 12.72
C THR A 35 -4.58 -19.51 11.42
N ALA A 36 -4.43 -20.60 10.65
CA ALA A 36 -3.68 -20.58 9.38
C ALA A 36 -4.22 -19.50 8.42
N ASN A 37 -5.54 -19.35 8.33
CA ASN A 37 -6.15 -18.32 7.48
C ASN A 37 -5.77 -16.89 7.91
N ASN A 38 -5.80 -16.60 9.21
CA ASN A 38 -5.40 -15.28 9.70
C ASN A 38 -3.90 -15.03 9.51
N LEU A 39 -3.05 -16.03 9.75
CA LEU A 39 -1.62 -15.91 9.51
C LEU A 39 -1.29 -15.66 8.04
N LEU A 40 -1.97 -16.35 7.11
CA LEU A 40 -1.84 -16.09 5.68
C LEU A 40 -2.26 -14.67 5.32
N ASN A 41 -3.37 -14.18 5.86
CA ASN A 41 -3.81 -12.80 5.66
C ASN A 41 -2.81 -11.76 6.21
N LEU A 42 -2.23 -12.03 7.37
CA LEU A 42 -1.16 -11.19 7.93
C LEU A 42 0.08 -11.18 7.03
N LEU A 43 0.50 -12.35 6.52
CA LEU A 43 1.63 -12.45 5.59
C LEU A 43 1.37 -11.67 4.29
N LEU A 44 0.16 -11.76 3.73
CA LEU A 44 -0.23 -10.97 2.55
C LEU A 44 -0.14 -9.46 2.82
N GLN A 45 -0.64 -9.00 3.98
CA GLN A 45 -0.55 -7.58 4.36
C GLN A 45 0.90 -7.13 4.55
N VAL A 46 1.73 -7.94 5.21
CA VAL A 46 3.17 -7.66 5.40
C VAL A 46 3.88 -7.62 4.06
N THR A 47 3.54 -8.52 3.12
CA THR A 47 4.13 -8.54 1.78
C THR A 47 3.80 -7.26 1.01
N ALA A 48 2.54 -6.83 1.01
CA ALA A 48 2.13 -5.58 0.36
C ALA A 48 2.88 -4.37 0.95
N ASN A 49 2.94 -4.26 2.28
CA ASN A 49 3.69 -3.20 2.96
C ASN A 49 5.19 -3.29 2.67
N GLY A 50 5.75 -4.49 2.51
CA GLY A 50 7.14 -4.72 2.15
C GLY A 50 7.49 -4.15 0.76
N PHE A 51 6.64 -4.37 -0.25
CA PHE A 51 6.81 -3.78 -1.57
C PHE A 51 6.74 -2.24 -1.53
N ILE A 52 5.78 -1.69 -0.77
CA ILE A 52 5.67 -0.25 -0.56
C ILE A 52 6.95 0.29 0.10
N ALA A 53 7.42 -0.34 1.17
CA ALA A 53 8.62 0.08 1.89
C ALA A 53 9.86 0.02 1.00
N PHE A 54 9.97 -1.00 0.14
CA PHE A 54 11.05 -1.11 -0.84
C PHE A 54 11.02 0.06 -1.83
N GLY A 55 9.85 0.38 -2.40
CA GLY A 55 9.69 1.54 -3.27
C GLY A 55 10.00 2.87 -2.57
N MET A 56 9.51 3.04 -1.33
CA MET A 56 9.78 4.23 -0.52
C MET A 56 11.25 4.41 -0.18
N THR A 57 12.04 3.34 -0.12
CA THR A 57 13.49 3.43 0.09
C THR A 57 14.16 4.28 -1.01
N PHE A 58 13.76 4.12 -2.27
CA PHE A 58 14.30 4.94 -3.36
C PHE A 58 13.91 6.41 -3.24
N VAL A 59 12.66 6.67 -2.82
CA VAL A 59 12.19 8.05 -2.59
C VAL A 59 12.97 8.72 -1.46
N ILE A 60 13.22 8.01 -0.36
CA ILE A 60 13.99 8.52 0.78
C ILE A 60 15.46 8.76 0.40
N LEU A 61 16.07 7.86 -0.39
CA LEU A 61 17.44 8.03 -0.88
C LEU A 61 17.62 9.29 -1.72
N THR A 62 16.58 9.76 -2.39
CA THR A 62 16.57 11.04 -3.12
C THR A 62 16.13 12.22 -2.26
N SER A 63 16.11 12.05 -0.92
CA SER A 63 15.64 13.07 0.04
C SER A 63 14.19 13.51 -0.19
N GLY A 64 13.38 12.65 -0.80
CA GLY A 64 11.95 12.87 -1.03
C GLY A 64 11.09 12.27 0.06
N ILE A 65 9.83 12.69 0.08
CA ILE A 65 8.74 12.08 0.87
C ILE A 65 7.56 11.91 -0.08
N ASP A 66 7.09 10.68 -0.26
CA ASP A 66 5.89 10.42 -1.07
C ASP A 66 4.73 9.96 -0.17
N LEU A 67 3.80 10.86 0.06
CA LEU A 67 2.59 10.61 0.83
C LEU A 67 1.47 10.01 -0.03
N SER A 68 1.65 9.97 -1.35
CA SER A 68 0.61 9.50 -2.29
C SER A 68 0.64 8.00 -2.57
N VAL A 69 1.67 7.28 -2.11
CA VAL A 69 1.90 5.87 -2.44
C VAL A 69 0.70 4.98 -2.12
N GLY A 70 0.05 5.18 -0.97
CA GLY A 70 -1.16 4.44 -0.59
C GLY A 70 -2.36 4.78 -1.46
N ALA A 71 -2.49 6.04 -1.86
CA ALA A 71 -3.56 6.52 -2.72
C ALA A 71 -3.39 6.00 -4.17
N ILE A 72 -2.16 5.96 -4.67
CA ILE A 72 -1.82 5.36 -5.98
C ILE A 72 -2.12 3.85 -5.95
N LEU A 73 -1.74 3.15 -4.89
CA LEU A 73 -2.03 1.73 -4.73
C LEU A 73 -3.56 1.48 -4.75
N ALA A 74 -4.33 2.29 -4.01
CA ALA A 74 -5.78 2.15 -3.97
C ALA A 74 -6.42 2.36 -5.35
N LEU A 75 -6.03 3.42 -6.08
CA LEU A 75 -6.56 3.71 -7.40
C LEU A 75 -6.19 2.64 -8.42
N SER A 76 -4.92 2.26 -8.50
CA SER A 76 -4.45 1.24 -9.44
C SER A 76 -5.09 -0.13 -9.18
N SER A 77 -5.26 -0.49 -7.90
CA SER A 77 -5.95 -1.72 -7.51
C SER A 77 -7.44 -1.70 -7.87
N ALA A 78 -8.12 -0.57 -7.65
CA ALA A 78 -9.54 -0.41 -8.01
C ALA A 78 -9.77 -0.55 -9.52
N VAL A 79 -8.89 0.02 -10.34
CA VAL A 79 -8.94 -0.14 -11.80
C VAL A 79 -8.74 -1.60 -12.19
N SER A 80 -7.76 -2.28 -11.59
CA SER A 80 -7.48 -3.70 -11.85
C SER A 80 -8.70 -4.58 -11.52
N VAL A 81 -9.31 -4.36 -10.36
CA VAL A 81 -10.54 -5.08 -9.95
C VAL A 81 -11.68 -4.80 -10.91
N GLY A 82 -11.83 -3.56 -11.37
CA GLY A 82 -12.82 -3.18 -12.38
C GLY A 82 -12.65 -3.93 -13.71
N PHE A 83 -11.41 -4.08 -14.16
CA PHE A 83 -11.10 -4.86 -15.37
C PHE A 83 -11.39 -6.36 -15.20
N ILE A 84 -11.04 -6.92 -14.04
CA ILE A 84 -11.35 -8.33 -13.72
C ILE A 84 -12.86 -8.55 -13.70
N ALA A 85 -13.62 -7.64 -13.12
CA ALA A 85 -15.10 -7.72 -13.11
C ALA A 85 -15.72 -7.69 -14.51
N GLN A 86 -15.04 -7.09 -15.50
CA GLN A 86 -15.44 -7.09 -16.91
C GLN A 86 -14.91 -8.29 -17.72
N GLY A 87 -14.30 -9.30 -17.05
CA GLY A 87 -13.82 -10.53 -17.67
C GLY A 87 -12.36 -10.47 -18.17
N MET A 88 -11.60 -9.41 -17.84
CA MET A 88 -10.18 -9.34 -18.20
C MET A 88 -9.38 -10.41 -17.44
N PRO A 89 -8.48 -11.15 -18.11
CA PRO A 89 -7.60 -12.11 -17.43
C PRO A 89 -6.74 -11.47 -16.35
N LEU A 90 -6.61 -12.12 -15.20
CA LEU A 90 -5.89 -11.62 -14.03
C LEU A 90 -4.47 -11.08 -14.35
N PRO A 91 -3.61 -11.78 -15.14
CA PRO A 91 -2.28 -11.25 -15.43
C PRO A 91 -2.29 -9.91 -16.18
N LEU A 92 -3.26 -9.73 -17.08
CA LEU A 92 -3.41 -8.50 -17.84
C LEU A 92 -3.92 -7.36 -16.96
N ALA A 93 -4.89 -7.63 -16.08
CA ALA A 93 -5.40 -6.65 -15.13
C ALA A 93 -4.30 -6.19 -14.15
N VAL A 94 -3.46 -7.11 -13.67
CA VAL A 94 -2.30 -6.77 -12.83
C VAL A 94 -1.29 -5.92 -13.60
N LEU A 95 -1.00 -6.25 -14.86
CA LEU A 95 -0.11 -5.45 -15.70
C LEU A 95 -0.65 -4.02 -15.88
N CYS A 96 -1.94 -3.88 -16.13
CA CYS A 96 -2.60 -2.56 -16.21
C CYS A 96 -2.45 -1.77 -14.89
N ALA A 97 -2.65 -2.42 -13.74
CA ALA A 97 -2.47 -1.76 -12.44
C ALA A 97 -1.03 -1.27 -12.24
N LEU A 98 -0.03 -2.07 -12.63
CA LEU A 98 1.38 -1.68 -12.55
C LEU A 98 1.69 -0.48 -13.47
N ILE A 99 1.19 -0.49 -14.69
CA ILE A 99 1.36 0.62 -15.65
C ILE A 99 0.72 1.90 -15.10
N ILE A 100 -0.50 1.81 -14.58
CA ILE A 100 -1.22 2.95 -14.01
C ILE A 100 -0.46 3.49 -12.78
N GLY A 101 -0.06 2.63 -11.87
CA GLY A 101 0.72 3.02 -10.69
C GLY A 101 2.04 3.71 -11.07
N ALA A 102 2.77 3.15 -12.04
CA ALA A 102 4.00 3.75 -12.56
C ALA A 102 3.75 5.11 -13.22
N PHE A 103 2.68 5.25 -13.99
CA PHE A 103 2.31 6.50 -14.65
C PHE A 103 1.95 7.60 -13.64
N LEU A 104 1.14 7.28 -12.63
CA LEU A 104 0.76 8.23 -11.58
C LEU A 104 1.97 8.66 -10.74
N GLY A 105 2.84 7.71 -10.39
CA GLY A 105 4.10 8.02 -9.71
C GLY A 105 5.05 8.86 -10.57
N ALA A 106 5.12 8.58 -11.87
CA ALA A 106 5.92 9.37 -12.81
C ALA A 106 5.42 10.82 -12.93
N ILE A 107 4.10 11.04 -12.90
CA ILE A 107 3.54 12.42 -12.87
C ILE A 107 4.01 13.15 -11.62
N ASN A 108 3.89 12.55 -10.44
CA ASN A 108 4.36 13.15 -9.20
C ASN A 108 5.87 13.42 -9.24
N GLY A 109 6.66 12.46 -9.69
CA GLY A 109 8.10 12.60 -9.85
C GLY A 109 8.49 13.69 -10.84
N ALA A 110 7.80 13.80 -11.96
CA ALA A 110 8.04 14.84 -12.96
C ALA A 110 7.72 16.24 -12.44
N LEU A 111 6.62 16.40 -11.71
CA LEU A 111 6.26 17.67 -11.08
C LEU A 111 7.29 18.11 -10.04
N ILE A 112 7.88 17.18 -9.30
CA ILE A 112 8.95 17.47 -8.35
C ILE A 112 10.24 17.81 -9.09
N ALA A 113 10.67 16.98 -10.03
CA ALA A 113 11.96 17.11 -10.69
C ALA A 113 12.03 18.30 -11.65
N TYR A 114 11.02 18.48 -12.49
CA TYR A 114 10.99 19.54 -13.52
C TYR A 114 10.25 20.78 -13.03
N GLY A 115 9.20 20.62 -12.22
CA GLY A 115 8.47 21.73 -11.62
C GLY A 115 9.22 22.40 -10.47
N LYS A 116 10.34 21.80 -10.01
CA LYS A 116 11.12 22.27 -8.84
C LYS A 116 10.27 22.48 -7.59
N LEU A 117 9.21 21.69 -7.47
CA LEU A 117 8.32 21.73 -6.32
C LEU A 117 8.92 20.89 -5.17
N ALA A 118 8.67 21.32 -3.95
CA ALA A 118 9.15 20.56 -2.80
C ALA A 118 8.54 19.14 -2.78
N PRO A 119 9.34 18.09 -2.47
CA PRO A 119 8.91 16.68 -2.58
C PRO A 119 7.69 16.30 -1.74
N PHE A 120 7.32 17.09 -0.73
CA PHE A 120 6.12 16.86 0.08
C PHE A 120 4.88 17.60 -0.43
N ILE A 121 5.05 18.70 -1.21
CA ILE A 121 3.94 19.54 -1.69
C ILE A 121 3.13 18.81 -2.76
N VAL A 122 3.78 18.11 -3.68
CA VAL A 122 3.10 17.40 -4.79
C VAL A 122 2.30 16.20 -4.31
N PRO A 123 2.84 15.32 -3.44
CA PRO A 123 2.10 14.15 -2.96
C PRO A 123 0.90 14.50 -2.06
N LEU A 124 0.89 15.66 -1.39
CA LEU A 124 -0.21 16.05 -0.51
C LEU A 124 -1.57 16.18 -1.22
N PRO A 125 -1.74 16.98 -2.29
CA PRO A 125 -2.99 17.01 -3.03
C PRO A 125 -3.31 15.69 -3.72
N THR A 126 -2.31 14.97 -4.22
CA THR A 126 -2.55 13.70 -4.94
C THR A 126 -3.04 12.59 -4.00
N GLN A 127 -2.59 12.56 -2.74
CA GLN A 127 -3.12 11.63 -1.74
C GLN A 127 -4.60 11.88 -1.39
N LEU A 128 -5.13 13.06 -1.65
CA LEU A 128 -6.56 13.39 -1.48
C LEU A 128 -7.34 13.19 -2.78
N PHE A 129 -6.74 13.53 -3.91
CA PHE A 129 -7.36 13.42 -5.22
C PHE A 129 -7.58 11.96 -5.66
N TYR A 130 -6.57 11.10 -5.53
CA TYR A 130 -6.65 9.72 -6.00
C TYR A 130 -7.69 8.87 -5.25
N PRO A 131 -7.88 8.96 -3.94
CA PRO A 131 -8.98 8.27 -3.27
C PRO A 131 -10.36 8.77 -3.73
N GLY A 132 -10.51 10.08 -4.00
CA GLY A 132 -11.72 10.61 -4.59
C GLY A 132 -12.00 10.02 -5.97
N ALA A 133 -10.99 9.96 -6.83
CA ALA A 133 -11.07 9.31 -8.13
C ALA A 133 -11.40 7.80 -8.01
N THR A 134 -10.80 7.12 -7.04
CA THR A 134 -11.08 5.71 -6.74
C THR A 134 -12.55 5.50 -6.38
N LEU A 135 -13.10 6.34 -5.52
CA LEU A 135 -14.49 6.24 -5.09
C LEU A 135 -15.46 6.44 -6.27
N VAL A 136 -15.22 7.46 -7.09
CA VAL A 136 -16.03 7.71 -8.31
C VAL A 136 -15.96 6.52 -9.25
N LEU A 137 -14.75 5.99 -9.51
CA LEU A 137 -14.55 4.84 -10.38
C LEU A 137 -15.32 3.60 -9.90
N LEU A 138 -15.19 3.26 -8.62
CA LEU A 138 -15.89 2.11 -8.03
C LEU A 138 -17.42 2.27 -8.09
N THR A 139 -17.91 3.48 -7.84
CA THR A 139 -19.34 3.78 -7.95
C THR A 139 -19.83 3.61 -9.39
N VAL A 140 -19.11 4.11 -10.39
CA VAL A 140 -19.45 3.94 -11.80
C VAL A 140 -19.45 2.47 -12.20
N ILE A 141 -18.43 1.71 -11.82
CA ILE A 141 -18.36 0.25 -12.09
C ILE A 141 -19.56 -0.47 -11.47
N GLN A 142 -19.93 -0.14 -10.24
CA GLN A 142 -21.07 -0.76 -9.56
C GLN A 142 -22.38 -0.44 -10.26
N LEU A 143 -22.59 0.82 -10.67
CA LEU A 143 -23.79 1.22 -11.41
C LEU A 143 -23.89 0.51 -12.77
N LEU A 144 -22.79 0.40 -13.51
CA LEU A 144 -22.74 -0.32 -14.78
C LEU A 144 -23.08 -1.80 -14.62
N ASN A 145 -22.49 -2.46 -13.61
CA ASN A 145 -22.78 -3.86 -13.32
C ASN A 145 -24.24 -4.08 -12.91
N THR A 146 -24.82 -3.17 -12.13
CA THR A 146 -26.22 -3.24 -11.74
C THR A 146 -27.14 -3.04 -12.95
N TRP A 147 -26.81 -2.09 -13.83
CA TRP A 147 -27.57 -1.85 -15.05
C TRP A 147 -27.55 -3.05 -15.99
N MET A 148 -26.38 -3.65 -16.23
CA MET A 148 -26.22 -4.86 -17.05
C MET A 148 -26.93 -6.08 -16.48
N ALA A 149 -27.13 -6.15 -15.15
CA ALA A 149 -27.85 -7.25 -14.52
C ALA A 149 -29.39 -7.12 -14.65
N ILE A 150 -29.91 -5.94 -15.00
CA ILE A 150 -31.35 -5.66 -15.13
C ILE A 150 -31.78 -5.69 -16.59
N SER A 151 -30.88 -5.43 -17.53
CA SER A 151 -31.12 -5.45 -18.99
C SER A 151 -31.01 -6.86 -19.55
#